data_6562e15660fdc3171e35b2759bb8b10b
#
_entry.id   6562e15660fdc3171e35b2759bb8b10b
#
_cell.length_a   1.000
_cell.length_b   1.000
_cell.length_c   1.000
_cell.angle_alpha   90.00
_cell.angle_beta   90.00
_cell.angle_gamma   90.00
#
_symmetry.space_group_name_H-M   'P 1'
#
loop_
_entity.id
_entity.type
_entity.pdbx_description
1 polymer ?
#
loop_
_entity_poly.entity_id
_entity_poly.type
_entity_poly.pdbx_seq_one_letter_code
_entity_poly.pdbx_strand_id
1 'polypeptide(L)'
;MTKEKNQVSVLFMLFSILFCVCLITANVLETKQISVGKISLTGGLIVFPVSYIINDCVCEVWGYQKARLLIWVGFAMNFFFVALGALCDAIPGAPYWNNEAGFHAIFGLAPRIAAASFVAFLVGSFINAYVMSKMKLLDNGRHFSARAILSTVFGESADSLIFFPLALGGVVPALELPKLMLWQVVLKTGYEIIVLPLTIRIVGYLKRHEGEDVYDNGICYNVLKIFNL
;
A
#
# COMPACT_ATOMS: atom_id res chain seq x y z
N MET A 1 36.32 4.06 -15.27
CA MET A 1 34.91 3.70 -15.16
C MET A 1 34.31 4.63 -14.11
N THR A 2 33.72 5.72 -14.54
CA THR A 2 32.95 6.65 -13.67
C THR A 2 31.67 5.90 -13.23
N LYS A 3 31.53 5.65 -11.91
CA LYS A 3 30.25 5.23 -11.34
C LYS A 3 29.24 6.32 -11.73
N GLU A 4 28.34 6.02 -12.66
CA GLU A 4 27.13 6.83 -12.81
C GLU A 4 26.51 6.94 -11.41
N LYS A 5 26.46 8.16 -10.87
CA LYS A 5 25.71 8.44 -9.65
C LYS A 5 24.26 8.11 -9.99
N ASN A 6 23.69 7.08 -9.36
CA ASN A 6 22.25 6.84 -9.36
C ASN A 6 21.59 8.09 -8.78
N GLN A 7 21.25 9.04 -9.64
CA GLN A 7 20.51 10.23 -9.24
C GLN A 7 19.06 9.82 -9.06
N VAL A 8 18.55 9.97 -7.84
CA VAL A 8 17.13 9.79 -7.54
C VAL A 8 16.41 11.06 -8.02
N SER A 9 15.41 10.90 -8.89
CA SER A 9 14.60 12.02 -9.35
C SER A 9 13.82 12.63 -8.18
N VAL A 10 13.63 13.95 -8.21
CA VAL A 10 12.88 14.68 -7.18
C VAL A 10 11.43 14.19 -7.12
N LEU A 11 10.81 13.88 -8.27
CA LEU A 11 9.45 13.37 -8.33
C LEU A 11 9.35 11.97 -7.72
N PHE A 12 10.30 11.06 -8.03
CA PHE A 12 10.35 9.74 -7.41
C PHE A 12 10.48 9.84 -5.88
N MET A 13 11.34 10.75 -5.39
CA MET A 13 11.48 11.00 -3.95
C MET A 13 10.16 11.50 -3.34
N LEU A 14 9.48 12.46 -3.97
CA LEU A 14 8.20 12.98 -3.48
C LEU A 14 7.11 11.90 -3.45
N PHE A 15 7.01 11.06 -4.50
CA PHE A 15 6.09 9.93 -4.54
C PHE A 15 6.40 8.91 -3.44
N SER A 16 7.70 8.65 -3.18
CA SER A 16 8.12 7.75 -2.11
C SER A 16 7.76 8.26 -0.72
N ILE A 17 7.95 9.55 -0.47
CA ILE A 17 7.55 10.18 0.79
C ILE A 17 6.03 10.13 0.94
N LEU A 18 5.28 10.49 -0.10
CA LEU A 18 3.82 10.46 -0.09
C LEU A 18 3.28 9.05 0.15
N PHE A 19 3.89 8.03 -0.45
CA PHE A 19 3.55 6.63 -0.23
C PHE A 19 3.71 6.23 1.25
N CYS A 20 4.86 6.55 1.87
CA CYS A 20 5.10 6.26 3.28
C CYS A 20 4.11 7.00 4.19
N VAL A 21 3.84 8.27 3.90
CA VAL A 21 2.87 9.08 4.67
C VAL A 21 1.46 8.50 4.53
N CYS A 22 1.05 8.08 3.33
CA CYS A 22 -0.25 7.46 3.13
C CYS A 22 -0.40 6.15 3.91
N LEU A 23 0.63 5.30 3.93
CA LEU A 23 0.60 4.04 4.69
C LEU A 23 0.48 4.28 6.19
N ILE A 24 1.29 5.19 6.75
CA ILE A 24 1.26 5.54 8.18
C ILE A 24 -0.09 6.16 8.54
N THR A 25 -0.56 7.11 7.73
CA THR A 25 -1.84 7.78 7.96
C THR A 25 -3.01 6.80 7.87
N ALA A 26 -2.99 5.88 6.91
CA ALA A 26 -4.02 4.85 6.78
C ALA A 26 -4.13 4.01 8.06
N ASN A 27 -3.00 3.55 8.62
CA ASN A 27 -2.99 2.77 9.87
C ASN A 27 -3.56 3.55 11.07
N VAL A 28 -3.23 4.84 11.20
CA VAL A 28 -3.79 5.67 12.27
C VAL A 28 -5.29 5.86 12.07
N LEU A 29 -5.74 6.16 10.85
CA LEU A 29 -7.15 6.37 10.53
C LEU A 29 -7.97 5.08 10.62
N GLU A 30 -7.36 3.91 10.48
CA GLU A 30 -8.04 2.62 10.59
C GLU A 30 -8.60 2.35 11.99
N THR A 31 -8.04 3.00 13.02
CA THR A 31 -8.58 2.94 14.39
C THR A 31 -9.97 3.56 14.50
N LYS A 32 -10.35 4.45 13.58
CA LYS A 32 -11.68 5.08 13.56
C LYS A 32 -12.65 4.29 12.69
N GLN A 33 -13.76 3.84 13.31
CA GLN A 33 -14.89 3.30 12.57
C GLN A 33 -15.80 4.45 12.10
N ILE A 34 -16.11 4.46 10.80
CA ILE A 34 -17.02 5.40 10.17
C ILE A 34 -18.26 4.67 9.65
N SER A 35 -19.42 5.30 9.69
CA SER A 35 -20.67 4.75 9.18
C SER A 35 -21.17 5.57 8.00
N VAL A 36 -21.42 4.92 6.87
CA VAL A 36 -22.03 5.51 5.68
C VAL A 36 -23.34 4.76 5.43
N GLY A 37 -24.44 5.33 5.88
CA GLY A 37 -25.74 4.66 5.88
C GLY A 37 -25.74 3.42 6.77
N LYS A 38 -25.94 2.24 6.19
CA LYS A 38 -25.94 0.95 6.91
C LYS A 38 -24.60 0.21 6.85
N ILE A 39 -23.61 0.78 6.20
CA ILE A 39 -22.30 0.14 5.99
C ILE A 39 -21.29 0.75 6.96
N SER A 40 -20.66 -0.08 7.78
CA SER A 40 -19.55 0.32 8.64
C SER A 40 -18.23 0.11 7.90
N LEU A 41 -17.38 1.13 7.90
CA LEU A 41 -16.10 1.16 7.22
C LEU A 41 -15.02 1.66 8.18
N THR A 42 -13.77 1.41 7.87
CA THR A 42 -12.64 2.03 8.59
C THR A 42 -12.23 3.35 7.95
N GLY A 43 -11.72 4.28 8.74
CA GLY A 43 -11.23 5.57 8.23
C GLY A 43 -10.03 5.42 7.29
N GLY A 44 -9.28 4.33 7.41
CA GLY A 44 -8.16 4.01 6.53
C GLY A 44 -8.54 3.87 5.06
N LEU A 45 -9.80 3.49 4.77
CA LEU A 45 -10.32 3.36 3.40
C LEU A 45 -10.18 4.66 2.57
N ILE A 46 -10.12 5.82 3.22
CA ILE A 46 -9.97 7.12 2.52
C ILE A 46 -8.58 7.28 1.91
N VAL A 47 -7.55 6.80 2.59
CA VAL A 47 -6.15 7.05 2.23
C VAL A 47 -5.45 5.81 1.67
N PHE A 48 -5.80 4.62 2.14
CA PHE A 48 -5.13 3.38 1.76
C PHE A 48 -5.10 3.14 0.23
N PRO A 49 -6.20 3.38 -0.54
CA PRO A 49 -6.15 3.21 -1.99
C PRO A 49 -5.16 4.15 -2.69
N VAL A 50 -4.86 5.32 -2.09
CA VAL A 50 -3.87 6.25 -2.65
C VAL A 50 -2.48 5.62 -2.70
N SER A 51 -2.12 4.77 -1.73
CA SER A 51 -0.84 4.06 -1.73
C SER A 51 -0.72 3.08 -2.90
N TYR A 52 -1.79 2.38 -3.27
CA TYR A 52 -1.82 1.51 -4.46
C TYR A 52 -1.67 2.31 -5.75
N ILE A 53 -2.40 3.43 -5.87
CA ILE A 53 -2.29 4.33 -7.03
C ILE A 53 -0.85 4.87 -7.17
N ILE A 54 -0.20 5.23 -6.08
CA ILE A 54 1.21 5.66 -6.10
C ILE A 54 2.11 4.52 -6.55
N ASN A 55 1.90 3.31 -6.04
CA ASN A 55 2.66 2.12 -6.43
C ASN A 55 2.50 1.83 -7.93
N ASP A 56 1.29 1.94 -8.47
CA ASP A 56 1.00 1.79 -9.90
C ASP A 56 1.71 2.86 -10.75
N CYS A 57 1.66 4.13 -10.30
CA CYS A 57 2.38 5.22 -10.97
C CYS A 57 3.89 4.95 -11.00
N VAL A 58 4.45 4.51 -9.88
CA VAL A 58 5.89 4.21 -9.78
C VAL A 58 6.26 3.02 -10.66
N CYS A 59 5.48 1.95 -10.61
CA CYS A 59 5.70 0.76 -11.44
C CYS A 59 5.58 1.08 -12.94
N GLU A 60 4.62 1.92 -13.31
CA GLU A 60 4.40 2.31 -14.71
C GLU A 60 5.50 3.19 -15.29
N VAL A 61 6.03 4.13 -14.52
CA VAL A 61 7.03 5.10 -14.97
C VAL A 61 8.45 4.57 -14.80
N TRP A 62 8.79 4.12 -13.60
CA TRP A 62 10.16 3.76 -13.20
C TRP A 62 10.40 2.25 -13.10
N GLY A 63 9.38 1.43 -13.34
CA GLY A 63 9.47 -0.04 -13.41
C GLY A 63 9.41 -0.74 -12.04
N TYR A 64 9.33 -2.08 -12.11
CA TYR A 64 9.17 -2.96 -10.95
C TYR A 64 10.32 -2.85 -9.93
N GLN A 65 11.56 -2.62 -10.37
CA GLN A 65 12.70 -2.57 -9.46
C GLN A 65 12.57 -1.39 -8.48
N LYS A 66 12.18 -0.20 -8.97
CA LYS A 66 11.94 0.97 -8.12
C LYS A 66 10.65 0.81 -7.30
N ALA A 67 9.60 0.20 -7.84
CA ALA A 67 8.40 -0.16 -7.08
C ALA A 67 8.71 -1.12 -5.93
N ARG A 68 9.55 -2.13 -6.16
CA ARG A 68 10.04 -3.04 -5.11
C ARG A 68 10.76 -2.31 -3.98
N LEU A 69 11.66 -1.37 -4.31
CA LEU A 69 12.34 -0.54 -3.31
C LEU A 69 11.32 0.28 -2.51
N LEU A 70 10.37 0.90 -3.19
CA LEU A 70 9.30 1.70 -2.57
C LEU A 70 8.47 0.89 -1.57
N ILE A 71 8.06 -0.33 -1.95
CA ILE A 71 7.29 -1.24 -1.08
C ILE A 71 8.09 -1.57 0.18
N TRP A 72 9.38 -1.91 0.06
CA TRP A 72 10.23 -2.23 1.21
C TRP A 72 10.49 -1.02 2.11
N VAL A 73 10.70 0.16 1.54
CA VAL A 73 10.86 1.40 2.31
C VAL A 73 9.57 1.74 3.04
N GLY A 74 8.42 1.67 2.35
CA GLY A 74 7.11 1.90 2.97
C GLY A 74 6.82 0.93 4.12
N PHE A 75 7.12 -0.35 3.92
CA PHE A 75 7.02 -1.37 4.97
C PHE A 75 7.91 -1.04 6.18
N ALA A 76 9.19 -0.73 5.94
CA ALA A 76 10.13 -0.42 7.01
C ALA A 76 9.71 0.84 7.80
N MET A 77 9.26 1.89 7.12
CA MET A 77 8.79 3.12 7.76
C MET A 77 7.51 2.89 8.56
N ASN A 78 6.58 2.12 8.02
CA ASN A 78 5.35 1.77 8.71
C ASN A 78 5.61 0.88 9.94
N PHE A 79 6.48 -0.12 9.81
CA PHE A 79 6.92 -0.97 10.94
C PHE A 79 7.59 -0.13 12.02
N PHE A 80 8.50 0.78 11.65
CA PHE A 80 9.18 1.69 12.57
C PHE A 80 8.19 2.56 13.35
N PHE A 81 7.21 3.15 12.66
CA PHE A 81 6.16 3.95 13.29
C PHE A 81 5.35 3.14 14.32
N VAL A 82 4.89 1.95 13.93
CA VAL A 82 4.10 1.08 14.82
C VAL A 82 4.93 0.61 16.02
N ALA A 83 6.20 0.24 15.80
CA ALA A 83 7.10 -0.19 16.87
C ALA A 83 7.37 0.93 17.89
N LEU A 84 7.62 2.16 17.42
CA LEU A 84 7.79 3.31 18.32
C LEU A 84 6.50 3.68 19.06
N GLY A 85 5.35 3.62 18.37
CA GLY A 85 4.05 3.84 19.01
C GLY A 85 3.77 2.84 20.12
N ALA A 86 4.00 1.55 19.86
CA ALA A 86 3.84 0.49 20.85
C ALA A 86 4.85 0.62 22.02
N LEU A 87 6.08 1.05 21.74
CA LEU A 87 7.08 1.33 22.78
C LEU A 87 6.62 2.48 23.69
N CYS A 88 6.12 3.56 23.11
CA CYS A 88 5.58 4.68 23.89
C CYS A 88 4.34 4.28 24.71
N ASP A 89 3.45 3.46 24.13
CA ASP A 89 2.25 2.95 24.80
C ASP A 89 2.60 2.05 26.03
N ALA A 90 3.73 1.34 25.98
CA ALA A 90 4.21 0.52 27.09
C ALA A 90 4.83 1.33 28.24
N ILE A 91 5.11 2.63 28.05
CA ILE A 91 5.69 3.50 29.08
C ILE A 91 4.56 4.15 29.89
N PRO A 92 4.54 4.05 31.22
CA PRO A 92 3.50 4.65 32.04
C PRO A 92 3.39 6.16 31.80
N GLY A 93 2.16 6.67 31.66
CA GLY A 93 1.88 8.09 31.48
C GLY A 93 2.30 8.94 32.70
N ALA A 94 2.55 10.23 32.46
CA ALA A 94 2.84 11.18 33.54
C ALA A 94 1.63 11.32 34.48
N PRO A 95 1.84 11.57 35.81
CA PRO A 95 0.74 11.62 36.80
C PRO A 95 -0.37 12.63 36.50
N TYR A 96 -0.07 13.67 35.73
CA TYR A 96 -1.02 14.72 35.33
C TYR A 96 -1.68 14.46 33.97
N TRP A 97 -1.29 13.39 33.26
CA TRP A 97 -1.83 13.07 31.95
C TRP A 97 -2.92 12.00 32.04
N ASN A 98 -4.13 12.33 31.58
CA ASN A 98 -5.31 11.50 31.77
C ASN A 98 -5.83 10.83 30.49
N ASN A 99 -5.06 10.83 29.40
CA ASN A 99 -5.50 10.29 28.09
C ASN A 99 -4.81 8.97 27.69
N GLU A 100 -4.42 8.15 28.65
CA GLU A 100 -3.83 6.83 28.44
C GLU A 100 -4.70 5.95 27.54
N ALA A 101 -6.00 5.86 27.84
CA ALA A 101 -6.95 5.06 27.06
C ALA A 101 -7.07 5.54 25.61
N GLY A 102 -7.00 6.84 25.36
CA GLY A 102 -7.03 7.41 24.01
C GLY A 102 -5.76 7.11 23.21
N PHE A 103 -4.61 7.16 23.87
CA PHE A 103 -3.33 6.79 23.25
C PHE A 103 -3.27 5.29 22.95
N HIS A 104 -3.64 4.45 23.91
CA HIS A 104 -3.70 3.00 23.76
C HIS A 104 -4.68 2.56 22.66
N ALA A 105 -5.80 3.27 22.48
CA ALA A 105 -6.76 2.99 21.40
C ALA A 105 -6.14 3.17 19.99
N ILE A 106 -5.12 4.01 19.84
CA ILE A 106 -4.43 4.25 18.58
C ILE A 106 -3.21 3.32 18.41
N PHE A 107 -2.39 3.18 19.46
CA PHE A 107 -1.09 2.52 19.38
C PHE A 107 -1.05 1.11 19.99
N GLY A 108 -2.05 0.75 20.79
CA GLY A 108 -2.19 -0.57 21.41
C GLY A 108 -2.80 -1.63 20.49
N LEU A 109 -2.56 -1.54 19.17
CA LEU A 109 -3.02 -2.56 18.23
C LEU A 109 -2.54 -3.94 18.65
N ALA A 110 -3.48 -4.90 18.73
CA ALA A 110 -3.13 -6.27 19.05
C ALA A 110 -2.00 -6.75 18.13
N PRO A 111 -0.89 -7.30 18.64
CA PRO A 111 0.28 -7.69 17.83
C PRO A 111 -0.08 -8.60 16.65
N ARG A 112 -1.12 -9.42 16.81
CA ARG A 112 -1.67 -10.30 15.76
C ARG A 112 -2.20 -9.50 14.57
N ILE A 113 -2.96 -8.41 14.82
CA ILE A 113 -3.53 -7.56 13.77
C ILE A 113 -2.42 -6.84 13.03
N ALA A 114 -1.46 -6.28 13.76
CA ALA A 114 -0.30 -5.61 13.16
C ALA A 114 0.52 -6.56 12.27
N ALA A 115 0.85 -7.75 12.77
CA ALA A 115 1.59 -8.75 12.00
C ALA A 115 0.81 -9.20 10.75
N ALA A 116 -0.50 -9.43 10.87
CA ALA A 116 -1.36 -9.77 9.74
C ALA A 116 -1.39 -8.65 8.68
N SER A 117 -1.52 -7.39 9.11
CA SER A 117 -1.48 -6.22 8.22
C SER A 117 -0.16 -6.09 7.49
N PHE A 118 0.97 -6.30 8.18
CA PHE A 118 2.28 -6.21 7.53
C PHE A 118 2.50 -7.28 6.48
N VAL A 119 2.14 -8.54 6.77
CA VAL A 119 2.27 -9.64 5.80
C VAL A 119 1.33 -9.43 4.61
N ALA A 120 0.08 -9.07 4.87
CA ALA A 120 -0.92 -8.81 3.84
C ALA A 120 -0.48 -7.67 2.91
N PHE A 121 -0.06 -6.53 3.47
CA PHE A 121 0.46 -5.39 2.72
C PHE A 121 1.63 -5.77 1.80
N LEU A 122 2.64 -6.48 2.32
CA LEU A 122 3.79 -6.89 1.52
C LEU A 122 3.37 -7.76 0.34
N VAL A 123 2.60 -8.81 0.61
CA VAL A 123 2.17 -9.74 -0.44
C VAL A 123 1.26 -9.05 -1.46
N GLY A 124 0.27 -8.28 -1.00
CA GLY A 124 -0.65 -7.54 -1.85
C GLY A 124 0.07 -6.54 -2.76
N SER A 125 0.96 -5.72 -2.19
CA SER A 125 1.72 -4.70 -2.93
C SER A 125 2.67 -5.32 -3.95
N PHE A 126 3.33 -6.46 -3.63
CA PHE A 126 4.20 -7.13 -4.60
C PHE A 126 3.42 -7.81 -5.71
N ILE A 127 2.25 -8.40 -5.44
CA ILE A 127 1.37 -8.96 -6.47
C ILE A 127 0.87 -7.84 -7.38
N ASN A 128 0.42 -6.73 -6.83
CA ASN A 128 0.01 -5.56 -7.60
C ASN A 128 1.15 -5.11 -8.54
N ALA A 129 2.34 -4.81 -8.01
CA ALA A 129 3.48 -4.36 -8.82
C ALA A 129 3.92 -5.40 -9.87
N TYR A 130 3.87 -6.70 -9.55
CA TYR A 130 4.18 -7.78 -10.48
C TYR A 130 3.18 -7.84 -11.64
N VAL A 131 1.89 -7.80 -11.34
CA VAL A 131 0.81 -7.82 -12.36
C VAL A 131 0.93 -6.59 -13.26
N MET A 132 1.12 -5.40 -12.68
CA MET A 132 1.29 -4.15 -13.40
C MET A 132 2.45 -4.22 -14.39
N SER A 133 3.63 -4.65 -13.93
CA SER A 133 4.84 -4.80 -14.74
C SER A 133 4.67 -5.86 -15.85
N LYS A 134 4.16 -7.04 -15.53
CA LYS A 134 3.96 -8.12 -16.50
C LYS A 134 2.95 -7.75 -17.57
N MET A 135 1.84 -7.16 -17.21
CA MET A 135 0.83 -6.72 -18.16
C MET A 135 1.35 -5.62 -19.07
N LYS A 136 2.22 -4.70 -18.58
CA LYS A 136 2.85 -3.68 -19.40
C LYS A 136 3.71 -4.28 -20.51
N LEU A 137 4.44 -5.37 -20.22
CA LEU A 137 5.21 -6.10 -21.23
C LEU A 137 4.30 -6.77 -22.26
N LEU A 138 3.19 -7.38 -21.84
CA LEU A 138 2.27 -8.11 -22.70
C LEU A 138 1.50 -7.21 -23.66
N ASP A 139 1.08 -6.01 -23.21
CA ASP A 139 0.27 -5.08 -24.00
C ASP A 139 1.10 -3.95 -24.65
N ASN A 140 2.44 -4.03 -24.54
CA ASN A 140 3.35 -2.99 -25.01
C ASN A 140 2.99 -1.57 -24.53
N GLY A 141 2.57 -1.47 -23.27
CA GLY A 141 2.26 -0.22 -22.60
C GLY A 141 0.93 0.44 -22.99
N ARG A 142 0.05 -0.21 -23.79
CA ARG A 142 -1.11 0.43 -24.40
C ARG A 142 -2.31 0.65 -23.46
N HIS A 143 -2.61 -0.29 -22.58
CA HIS A 143 -3.86 -0.30 -21.81
C HIS A 143 -3.62 -0.06 -20.31
N PHE A 144 -3.05 1.10 -19.97
CA PHE A 144 -2.74 1.46 -18.56
C PHE A 144 -3.94 1.26 -17.62
N SER A 145 -5.14 1.73 -18.03
CA SER A 145 -6.35 1.62 -17.20
C SER A 145 -6.71 0.18 -16.83
N ALA A 146 -6.60 -0.74 -17.79
CA ALA A 146 -6.88 -2.16 -17.53
C ALA A 146 -5.83 -2.77 -16.60
N ARG A 147 -4.56 -2.38 -16.76
CA ARG A 147 -3.47 -2.83 -15.89
C ARG A 147 -3.65 -2.35 -14.45
N ALA A 148 -3.95 -1.06 -14.26
CA ALA A 148 -4.18 -0.47 -12.95
C ALA A 148 -5.32 -1.22 -12.23
N ILE A 149 -6.50 -1.33 -12.85
CA ILE A 149 -7.64 -2.02 -12.24
C ILE A 149 -7.33 -3.48 -11.94
N LEU A 150 -6.73 -4.23 -12.86
CA LEU A 150 -6.45 -5.66 -12.66
C LEU A 150 -5.35 -5.87 -11.60
N SER A 151 -4.29 -5.06 -11.60
CA SER A 151 -3.24 -5.15 -10.59
C SER A 151 -3.78 -4.92 -9.19
N THR A 152 -4.67 -3.93 -9.04
CA THR A 152 -5.35 -3.66 -7.76
C THR A 152 -6.29 -4.80 -7.37
N VAL A 153 -7.11 -5.33 -8.26
CA VAL A 153 -7.97 -6.49 -7.95
C VAL A 153 -7.15 -7.67 -7.43
N PHE A 154 -6.04 -8.00 -8.09
CA PHE A 154 -5.18 -9.10 -7.67
C PHE A 154 -4.44 -8.79 -6.35
N GLY A 155 -3.88 -7.59 -6.20
CA GLY A 155 -3.18 -7.14 -4.99
C GLY A 155 -4.11 -7.13 -3.78
N GLU A 156 -5.27 -6.50 -3.89
CA GLU A 156 -6.27 -6.40 -2.82
C GLU A 156 -6.92 -7.76 -2.48
N SER A 157 -7.11 -8.63 -3.47
CA SER A 157 -7.58 -9.99 -3.21
C SER A 157 -6.57 -10.77 -2.37
N ALA A 158 -5.28 -10.68 -2.71
CA ALA A 158 -4.22 -11.34 -1.95
C ALA A 158 -4.06 -10.74 -0.54
N ASP A 159 -4.09 -9.41 -0.41
CA ASP A 159 -4.11 -8.71 0.88
C ASP A 159 -5.26 -9.22 1.75
N SER A 160 -6.49 -9.19 1.24
CA SER A 160 -7.68 -9.61 1.96
C SER A 160 -7.65 -11.10 2.35
N LEU A 161 -7.18 -11.98 1.45
CA LEU A 161 -7.05 -13.42 1.71
C LEU A 161 -6.06 -13.74 2.84
N ILE A 162 -5.10 -12.86 3.08
CA ILE A 162 -4.10 -13.00 4.16
C ILE A 162 -4.58 -12.30 5.42
N PHE A 163 -4.99 -11.03 5.30
CA PHE A 163 -5.35 -10.20 6.45
C PHE A 163 -6.52 -10.78 7.24
N PHE A 164 -7.66 -11.02 6.58
CA PHE A 164 -8.88 -11.39 7.29
C PHE A 164 -8.76 -12.70 8.08
N PRO A 165 -8.23 -13.79 7.51
CA PRO A 165 -8.06 -15.03 8.28
C PRO A 165 -7.04 -14.89 9.42
N LEU A 166 -5.93 -14.18 9.19
CA LEU A 166 -4.88 -14.02 10.21
C LEU A 166 -5.32 -13.05 11.32
N ALA A 167 -5.91 -11.92 10.99
CA ALA A 167 -6.32 -10.92 11.96
C ALA A 167 -7.61 -11.28 12.69
N LEU A 168 -8.64 -11.72 11.95
CA LEU A 168 -10.01 -11.88 12.43
C LEU A 168 -10.48 -13.35 12.52
N GLY A 169 -9.66 -14.32 12.10
CA GLY A 169 -9.97 -15.74 12.22
C GLY A 169 -10.20 -16.14 13.69
N GLY A 170 -11.35 -16.75 13.97
CA GLY A 170 -11.78 -17.09 15.33
C GLY A 170 -12.45 -15.96 16.11
N VAL A 171 -12.44 -14.71 15.59
CA VAL A 171 -13.13 -13.55 16.18
C VAL A 171 -14.45 -13.29 15.45
N VAL A 172 -14.41 -13.38 14.11
CA VAL A 172 -15.59 -13.22 13.24
C VAL A 172 -16.04 -14.60 12.75
N PRO A 173 -17.37 -14.85 12.66
CA PRO A 173 -17.88 -16.09 12.11
C PRO A 173 -17.31 -16.39 10.73
N ALA A 174 -16.87 -17.62 10.48
CA ALA A 174 -16.18 -17.99 9.24
C ALA A 174 -17.00 -17.70 7.95
N LEU A 175 -18.33 -17.73 8.04
CA LEU A 175 -19.24 -17.42 6.92
C LEU A 175 -19.30 -15.92 6.58
N GLU A 176 -18.92 -15.02 7.49
CA GLU A 176 -18.89 -13.56 7.26
C GLU A 176 -17.57 -13.08 6.67
N LEU A 177 -16.46 -13.81 6.89
CA LEU A 177 -15.15 -13.45 6.37
C LEU A 177 -15.14 -13.27 4.84
N PRO A 178 -15.66 -14.20 4.01
CA PRO A 178 -15.66 -14.01 2.56
C PRO A 178 -16.45 -12.78 2.09
N LYS A 179 -17.53 -12.41 2.79
CA LYS A 179 -18.31 -11.22 2.47
C LYS A 179 -17.50 -9.94 2.76
N LEU A 180 -16.82 -9.88 3.91
CA LEU A 180 -15.95 -8.76 4.26
C LEU A 180 -14.81 -8.61 3.26
N MET A 181 -14.17 -9.71 2.87
CA MET A 181 -13.11 -9.74 1.86
C MET A 181 -13.60 -9.21 0.52
N LEU A 182 -14.76 -9.69 0.06
CA LEU A 182 -15.35 -9.24 -1.20
C LEU A 182 -15.66 -7.74 -1.19
N TRP A 183 -16.28 -7.23 -0.12
CA TRP A 183 -16.60 -5.82 0.01
C TRP A 183 -15.34 -4.94 0.03
N GLN A 184 -14.27 -5.37 0.70
CA GLN A 184 -12.99 -4.66 0.69
C GLN A 184 -12.44 -4.51 -0.73
N VAL A 185 -12.34 -5.62 -1.48
CA VAL A 185 -11.84 -5.59 -2.86
C VAL A 185 -12.71 -4.72 -3.75
N VAL A 186 -14.04 -4.85 -3.66
CA VAL A 186 -14.98 -4.05 -4.47
C VAL A 186 -14.88 -2.55 -4.16
N LEU A 187 -14.83 -2.18 -2.89
CA LEU A 187 -14.78 -0.76 -2.50
C LEU A 187 -13.45 -0.11 -2.87
N LYS A 188 -12.33 -0.78 -2.63
CA LYS A 188 -10.99 -0.27 -2.97
C LYS A 188 -10.80 -0.18 -4.48
N THR A 189 -11.21 -1.20 -5.23
CA THR A 189 -11.19 -1.16 -6.71
C THR A 189 -12.14 -0.09 -7.25
N GLY A 190 -13.33 0.06 -6.67
CA GLY A 190 -14.28 1.12 -7.03
C GLY A 190 -13.70 2.52 -6.82
N TYR A 191 -13.00 2.74 -5.70
CA TYR A 191 -12.26 3.98 -5.44
C TYR A 191 -11.24 4.26 -6.54
N GLU A 192 -10.45 3.26 -6.92
CA GLU A 192 -9.45 3.41 -7.96
C GLU A 192 -10.07 3.75 -9.32
N ILE A 193 -11.17 3.09 -9.70
CA ILE A 193 -11.89 3.40 -10.95
C ILE A 193 -12.33 4.87 -10.97
N ILE A 194 -12.82 5.40 -9.85
CA ILE A 194 -13.24 6.80 -9.75
C ILE A 194 -12.06 7.75 -9.92
N VAL A 195 -10.89 7.42 -9.36
CA VAL A 195 -9.69 8.26 -9.40
C VAL A 195 -8.86 8.03 -10.67
N LEU A 196 -9.11 6.96 -11.42
CA LEU A 196 -8.35 6.55 -12.59
C LEU A 196 -8.13 7.68 -13.64
N PRO A 197 -9.11 8.54 -13.97
CA PRO A 197 -8.87 9.66 -14.90
C PRO A 197 -7.78 10.63 -14.41
N LEU A 198 -7.68 10.83 -13.09
CA LEU A 198 -6.62 11.64 -12.50
C LEU A 198 -5.28 10.89 -12.56
N THR A 199 -5.27 9.60 -12.23
CA THR A 199 -4.08 8.74 -12.28
C THR A 199 -3.46 8.74 -13.69
N ILE A 200 -4.26 8.61 -14.74
CA ILE A 200 -3.81 8.66 -16.14
C ILE A 200 -3.09 9.98 -16.45
N ARG A 201 -3.66 11.11 -15.99
CA ARG A 201 -3.05 12.43 -16.19
C ARG A 201 -1.71 12.55 -15.45
N ILE A 202 -1.66 12.05 -14.21
CA ILE A 202 -0.43 12.04 -13.40
C ILE A 202 0.65 11.20 -14.09
N VAL A 203 0.36 9.98 -14.49
CA VAL A 203 1.30 9.11 -15.20
C VAL A 203 1.78 9.75 -16.50
N GLY A 204 0.88 10.34 -17.29
CA GLY A 204 1.25 11.03 -18.52
C GLY A 204 2.13 12.26 -18.27
N TYR A 205 1.93 12.98 -17.17
CA TYR A 205 2.80 14.07 -16.75
C TYR A 205 4.18 13.55 -16.32
N LEU A 206 4.21 12.52 -15.47
CA LEU A 206 5.45 11.91 -14.97
C LEU A 206 6.32 11.39 -16.11
N LYS A 207 5.78 10.60 -17.04
CA LYS A 207 6.51 10.08 -18.20
C LYS A 207 7.14 11.20 -19.04
N ARG A 208 6.42 12.31 -19.25
CA ARG A 208 6.92 13.45 -20.01
C ARG A 208 8.00 14.25 -19.27
N HIS A 209 7.85 14.41 -17.95
CA HIS A 209 8.75 15.21 -17.14
C HIS A 209 10.06 14.48 -16.83
N GLU A 210 9.96 13.19 -16.49
CA GLU A 210 11.10 12.32 -16.20
C GLU A 210 11.82 11.83 -17.47
N GLY A 211 11.11 11.80 -18.60
CA GLY A 211 11.62 11.18 -19.83
C GLY A 211 11.78 9.66 -19.70
N GLU A 212 11.18 9.05 -18.68
CA GLU A 212 11.25 7.62 -18.37
C GLU A 212 9.93 6.93 -18.68
N ASP A 213 10.01 5.76 -19.32
CA ASP A 213 8.92 4.80 -19.52
C ASP A 213 9.52 3.40 -19.53
N VAL A 214 9.81 2.89 -18.33
CA VAL A 214 10.59 1.66 -18.15
C VAL A 214 9.75 0.44 -18.49
N TYR A 215 10.33 -0.47 -19.30
CA TYR A 215 9.81 -1.81 -19.58
C TYR A 215 10.72 -2.86 -18.94
N ASP A 216 10.16 -3.68 -18.08
CA ASP A 216 10.87 -4.64 -17.24
C ASP A 216 11.32 -5.91 -18.00
N ASN A 217 11.98 -5.75 -19.13
CA ASN A 217 12.47 -6.86 -19.96
C ASN A 217 13.64 -7.57 -19.27
N GLY A 218 13.48 -8.87 -19.01
CA GLY A 218 14.56 -9.71 -18.48
C GLY A 218 14.97 -9.44 -17.04
N ILE A 219 14.20 -8.65 -16.28
CA ILE A 219 14.49 -8.36 -14.88
C ILE A 219 14.21 -9.56 -13.96
N CYS A 220 14.85 -9.52 -12.79
CA CYS A 220 14.60 -10.49 -11.73
C CYS A 220 13.46 -9.98 -10.81
N TYR A 221 12.34 -10.72 -10.79
CA TYR A 221 11.19 -10.44 -9.92
C TYR A 221 11.35 -10.92 -8.47
N ASN A 222 12.57 -11.31 -8.06
CA ASN A 222 12.81 -11.69 -6.68
C ASN A 222 12.63 -10.49 -5.74
N VAL A 223 11.63 -10.59 -4.86
CA VAL A 223 11.24 -9.55 -3.91
C VAL A 223 12.34 -9.19 -2.91
N LEU A 224 13.26 -10.13 -2.61
CA LEU A 224 14.35 -9.93 -1.64
C LEU A 224 15.56 -9.17 -2.20
N LYS A 225 15.65 -8.98 -3.53
CA LYS A 225 16.74 -8.23 -4.15
C LYS A 225 16.50 -6.72 -4.12
N ILE A 226 16.42 -6.14 -2.91
CA ILE A 226 15.98 -4.75 -2.66
C ILE A 226 16.84 -3.72 -3.41
N PHE A 227 18.16 -3.87 -3.41
CA PHE A 227 19.12 -2.90 -3.96
C PHE A 227 19.58 -3.20 -5.39
N ASN A 228 18.95 -4.14 -6.07
CA ASN A 228 19.18 -4.39 -7.48
C ASN A 228 18.27 -3.46 -8.29
N LEU A 229 18.73 -2.24 -8.52
CA LEU A 229 18.05 -1.17 -9.25
C LEU A 229 18.53 -1.10 -10.70
#